data_85dc1d28c4e628d09c69832550040976
#
_entry.id   85dc1d28c4e628d09c69832550040976
#
_cell.length_a   1.000
_cell.length_b   1.000
_cell.length_c   1.000
_cell.angle_alpha   90.00
_cell.angle_beta   90.00
_cell.angle_gamma   90.00
#
_symmetry.space_group_name_H-M   'P 1'
#
loop_
_entity.id
_entity.type
_entity.pdbx_description
1 polymer ?
#
loop_
_entity_poly.entity_id
_entity_poly.type
_entity_poly.pdbx_seq_one_letter_code
_entity_poly.pdbx_strand_id
1 'polypeptide(L)'
;MTFKYHILINKKHNEINWLLDRFKYQEIRGGTTKGLDVELDTNTSDYFKSLQSSGLNNKGKDRLAILSMVGEYRVGFEFLETFGSENHYKLDKPYQSWGTEMVVVIKDEPNFISLQHIMMMYFKDENGSTTGPYIQKHWRQDWTYEDESILNYKKNKIWENSQV
;
A
#
# COMPACT_ATOMS: atom_id res chain seq x y z
N MET A 1 -3.78 -4.29 17.51
CA MET A 1 -3.60 -5.01 16.24
C MET A 1 -2.59 -4.24 15.43
N THR A 2 -1.41 -4.79 15.24
CA THR A 2 -0.34 -4.10 14.48
C THR A 2 -0.29 -4.71 13.08
N PHE A 3 -0.58 -3.90 12.08
CA PHE A 3 -0.47 -4.31 10.68
C PHE A 3 0.90 -3.88 10.15
N LYS A 4 1.62 -4.79 9.53
CA LYS A 4 2.80 -4.45 8.73
C LYS A 4 2.43 -4.59 7.26
N TYR A 5 2.57 -3.50 6.52
CA TYR A 5 2.42 -3.50 5.08
C TYR A 5 3.80 -3.66 4.43
N HIS A 6 3.91 -4.61 3.53
CA HIS A 6 5.07 -4.73 2.67
C HIS A 6 4.61 -4.70 1.22
N ILE A 7 5.06 -3.69 0.50
CA ILE A 7 4.90 -3.64 -0.95
C ILE A 7 6.15 -4.30 -1.52
N LEU A 8 6.01 -5.53 -2.03
CA LEU A 8 7.07 -6.21 -2.74
C LEU A 8 6.76 -6.16 -4.24
N ILE A 9 7.42 -5.27 -4.93
CA ILE A 9 7.41 -5.25 -6.40
C ILE A 9 8.53 -6.18 -6.87
N ASN A 10 8.19 -7.36 -7.35
CA ASN A 10 9.17 -8.25 -7.94
C ASN A 10 9.09 -8.17 -9.47
N LYS A 11 10.13 -7.62 -10.09
CA LYS A 11 10.23 -7.38 -11.54
C LYS A 11 10.36 -8.63 -12.41
N LYS A 12 10.45 -9.83 -11.87
CA LYS A 12 10.84 -11.01 -12.66
C LYS A 12 9.77 -12.06 -12.93
N HIS A 13 8.68 -12.11 -12.17
CA HIS A 13 7.63 -13.11 -12.36
C HIS A 13 6.28 -12.51 -11.98
N ASN A 14 5.23 -12.92 -12.68
CA ASN A 14 3.82 -12.61 -12.36
C ASN A 14 3.35 -13.19 -11.00
N GLU A 15 4.25 -13.74 -10.22
CA GLU A 15 3.97 -14.32 -8.92
C GLU A 15 4.29 -13.32 -7.81
N ILE A 16 3.33 -13.14 -6.90
CA ILE A 16 3.57 -12.41 -5.66
C ILE A 16 4.41 -13.32 -4.77
N ASN A 17 5.62 -12.86 -4.40
CA ASN A 17 6.37 -13.49 -3.33
C ASN A 17 5.82 -12.99 -1.99
N TRP A 18 5.06 -13.82 -1.34
CA TRP A 18 4.55 -13.53 -0.02
C TRP A 18 5.66 -13.60 1.02
N LEU A 19 5.72 -12.60 1.91
CA LEU A 19 6.70 -12.56 2.98
C LEU A 19 6.51 -13.75 3.94
N LEU A 20 5.26 -14.11 4.21
CA LEU A 20 4.89 -15.21 5.10
C LEU A 20 5.34 -16.58 4.57
N ASP A 21 5.47 -16.77 3.27
CA ASP A 21 5.96 -18.02 2.67
C ASP A 21 7.41 -18.32 3.09
N ARG A 22 8.19 -17.27 3.37
CA ARG A 22 9.58 -17.41 3.84
C ARG A 22 9.69 -17.92 5.26
N PHE A 23 8.66 -17.73 6.07
CA PHE A 23 8.63 -18.15 7.48
C PHE A 23 8.09 -19.56 7.68
N LYS A 24 7.79 -20.31 6.61
CA LYS A 24 7.26 -21.67 6.64
C LYS A 24 6.06 -21.81 7.60
N TYR A 25 5.20 -20.81 7.67
CA TYR A 25 3.95 -20.92 8.38
C TYR A 25 3.11 -22.02 7.71
N GLN A 26 2.83 -23.06 8.46
CA GLN A 26 1.89 -24.06 8.01
C GLN A 26 0.48 -23.46 8.07
N GLU A 27 -0.31 -23.65 7.02
CA GLU A 27 -1.72 -23.29 6.99
C GLU A 27 -2.04 -21.77 7.01
N ILE A 28 -1.47 -21.04 6.06
CA ILE A 28 -1.86 -19.66 5.81
C ILE A 28 -3.28 -19.63 5.24
N ARG A 29 -4.13 -18.74 5.77
CA ARG A 29 -5.49 -18.47 5.26
C ARG A 29 -5.45 -17.46 4.11
N GLY A 30 -6.44 -17.54 3.22
CA GLY A 30 -6.57 -16.59 2.12
C GLY A 30 -5.63 -16.90 0.95
N GLY A 31 -5.21 -15.87 0.22
CA GLY A 31 -4.40 -16.01 -0.99
C GLY A 31 -5.17 -16.55 -2.20
N THR A 32 -6.43 -16.91 -2.01
CA THR A 32 -7.30 -17.50 -3.03
C THR A 32 -8.17 -16.45 -3.74
N THR A 33 -7.88 -15.17 -3.56
CA THR A 33 -8.63 -14.10 -4.22
C THR A 33 -8.52 -14.29 -5.73
N LYS A 34 -9.64 -14.65 -6.33
CA LYS A 34 -9.75 -14.87 -7.77
C LYS A 34 -10.13 -13.55 -8.43
N GLY A 35 -9.14 -12.74 -8.78
CA GLY A 35 -9.32 -11.54 -9.57
C GLY A 35 -8.98 -11.79 -11.04
N LEU A 36 -8.97 -10.72 -11.83
CA LEU A 36 -8.42 -10.74 -13.16
C LEU A 36 -6.91 -10.97 -13.10
N ASP A 37 -6.40 -11.70 -14.09
CA ASP A 37 -4.96 -11.75 -14.31
C ASP A 37 -4.47 -10.32 -14.60
N VAL A 38 -3.35 -9.97 -14.02
CA VAL A 38 -2.74 -8.65 -14.22
C VAL A 38 -1.35 -8.83 -14.83
N GLU A 39 -1.03 -7.96 -15.78
CA GLU A 39 0.30 -7.87 -16.34
C GLU A 39 1.05 -6.73 -15.67
N LEU A 40 2.35 -6.95 -15.39
CA LEU A 40 3.19 -5.89 -14.84
C LEU A 40 3.58 -4.92 -15.95
N ASP A 41 3.24 -3.63 -15.77
CA ASP A 41 3.78 -2.57 -16.59
C ASP A 41 5.28 -2.42 -16.30
N THR A 42 6.09 -2.58 -17.35
CA THR A 42 7.54 -2.41 -17.30
C THR A 42 7.99 -0.98 -17.60
N ASN A 43 7.05 -0.11 -17.96
CA ASN A 43 7.36 1.28 -18.26
C ASN A 43 7.70 2.04 -16.97
N THR A 44 8.68 2.91 -17.09
CA THR A 44 9.08 3.79 -16.00
C THR A 44 8.25 5.06 -16.05
N SER A 45 7.65 5.47 -14.93
CA SER A 45 6.89 6.72 -14.86
C SER A 45 7.76 7.95 -15.21
N ASP A 46 7.16 8.99 -15.75
CA ASP A 46 7.88 10.22 -16.09
C ASP A 46 8.38 10.96 -14.84
N TYR A 47 7.67 10.84 -13.72
CA TYR A 47 8.16 11.36 -12.43
C TYR A 47 9.44 10.66 -12.00
N PHE A 48 9.50 9.33 -12.12
CA PHE A 48 10.70 8.58 -11.77
C PHE A 48 11.88 8.89 -12.72
N LYS A 49 11.62 9.06 -14.02
CA LYS A 49 12.65 9.50 -14.97
C LYS A 49 13.19 10.87 -14.59
N SER A 50 12.31 11.80 -14.25
CA SER A 50 12.68 13.16 -13.81
C SER A 50 13.47 13.13 -12.51
N LEU A 51 13.15 12.23 -11.57
CA LEU A 51 13.90 12.04 -10.32
C LEU A 51 15.37 11.64 -10.55
N GLN A 52 15.66 10.97 -11.67
CA GLN A 52 17.04 10.58 -12.04
C GLN A 52 17.84 11.75 -12.65
N SER A 53 17.24 12.91 -12.86
CA SER A 53 17.90 14.08 -13.46
C SER A 53 18.95 14.66 -12.51
N SER A 54 20.05 15.17 -13.08
CA SER A 54 21.05 15.93 -12.33
C SER A 54 20.54 17.33 -11.99
N GLY A 55 21.01 17.90 -10.86
CA GLY A 55 20.75 19.30 -10.51
C GLY A 55 19.47 19.55 -9.69
N LEU A 56 18.76 18.53 -9.30
CA LEU A 56 17.63 18.65 -8.36
C LEU A 56 18.13 18.98 -6.95
N ASN A 57 17.51 19.96 -6.29
CA ASN A 57 17.67 20.18 -4.85
C ASN A 57 16.89 19.09 -4.05
N ASN A 58 17.10 19.03 -2.75
CA ASN A 58 16.46 18.01 -1.89
C ASN A 58 14.94 18.05 -2.00
N LYS A 59 14.32 19.23 -1.90
CA LYS A 59 12.87 19.39 -2.05
C LYS A 59 12.35 18.86 -3.38
N GLY A 60 13.05 19.16 -4.47
CA GLY A 60 12.68 18.66 -5.80
C GLY A 60 12.77 17.14 -5.90
N LYS A 61 13.80 16.54 -5.29
CA LYS A 61 13.96 15.09 -5.23
C LYS A 61 12.84 14.42 -4.41
N ASP A 62 12.57 14.92 -3.20
CA ASP A 62 11.54 14.39 -2.32
C ASP A 62 10.17 14.48 -2.99
N ARG A 63 9.86 15.61 -3.60
CA ARG A 63 8.63 15.83 -4.34
C ARG A 63 8.47 14.82 -5.49
N LEU A 64 9.49 14.66 -6.32
CA LEU A 64 9.44 13.71 -7.44
C LEU A 64 9.39 12.26 -6.95
N ALA A 65 10.04 11.94 -5.83
CA ALA A 65 9.94 10.62 -5.23
C ALA A 65 8.51 10.29 -4.80
N ILE A 66 7.82 11.24 -4.14
CA ILE A 66 6.42 11.10 -3.75
C ILE A 66 5.52 10.94 -4.99
N LEU A 67 5.66 11.82 -5.98
CA LEU A 67 4.86 11.77 -7.21
C LEU A 67 5.14 10.51 -8.04
N SER A 68 6.31 9.90 -7.91
CA SER A 68 6.64 8.63 -8.58
C SER A 68 5.84 7.44 -8.04
N MET A 69 5.14 7.59 -6.90
CA MET A 69 4.24 6.57 -6.38
C MET A 69 2.88 6.55 -7.09
N VAL A 70 2.59 7.51 -7.96
CA VAL A 70 1.37 7.53 -8.77
C VAL A 70 1.40 6.38 -9.79
N GLY A 71 0.29 5.67 -9.92
CA GLY A 71 0.17 4.58 -10.89
C GLY A 71 -0.79 3.50 -10.45
N GLU A 72 -0.80 2.42 -11.24
CA GLU A 72 -1.60 1.24 -10.96
C GLU A 72 -0.72 0.14 -10.38
N TYR A 73 -1.21 -0.53 -9.36
CA TYR A 73 -0.47 -1.51 -8.59
C TYR A 73 -1.27 -2.80 -8.38
N ARG A 74 -0.58 -3.92 -8.39
CA ARG A 74 -1.03 -5.11 -7.70
C ARG A 74 -0.45 -5.10 -6.30
N VAL A 75 -1.31 -5.05 -5.29
CA VAL A 75 -0.91 -4.95 -3.88
C VAL A 75 -1.20 -6.25 -3.17
N GLY A 76 -0.18 -6.83 -2.53
CA GLY A 76 -0.32 -7.97 -1.63
C GLY A 76 -0.44 -7.50 -0.18
N PHE A 77 -1.36 -8.10 0.55
CA PHE A 77 -1.59 -7.83 1.97
C PHE A 77 -1.30 -9.09 2.78
N GLU A 78 -0.48 -8.96 3.78
CA GLU A 78 -0.17 -10.03 4.72
C GLU A 78 -0.49 -9.58 6.14
N PHE A 79 -1.31 -10.37 6.83
CA PHE A 79 -1.78 -10.06 8.16
C PHE A 79 -1.31 -11.13 9.15
N LEU A 80 -0.67 -10.68 10.20
CA LEU A 80 -0.20 -11.52 11.30
C LEU A 80 -0.69 -10.93 12.61
N GLU A 81 -1.42 -11.72 13.38
CA GLU A 81 -1.75 -11.37 14.76
C GLU A 81 -0.53 -11.60 15.63
N THR A 82 -0.16 -10.62 16.45
CA THR A 82 1.00 -10.71 17.33
C THR A 82 0.63 -10.92 18.78
N PHE A 83 -0.55 -10.44 19.20
CA PHE A 83 -1.11 -10.66 20.54
C PHE A 83 -2.61 -10.35 20.56
N GLY A 84 -3.32 -10.89 21.52
CA GLY A 84 -4.72 -10.58 21.84
C GLY A 84 -4.84 -9.80 23.14
N SER A 85 -6.01 -9.22 23.40
CA SER A 85 -6.28 -8.44 24.64
C SER A 85 -6.55 -9.32 25.86
N GLU A 86 -6.86 -10.59 25.66
CA GLU A 86 -7.19 -11.55 26.72
C GLU A 86 -6.06 -12.56 26.94
N ASN A 87 -5.84 -12.97 28.20
CA ASN A 87 -4.76 -13.90 28.56
C ASN A 87 -4.87 -15.28 27.90
N HIS A 88 -6.06 -15.64 27.44
CA HIS A 88 -6.32 -16.95 26.81
C HIS A 88 -6.57 -16.85 25.29
N TYR A 89 -6.34 -15.66 24.72
CA TYR A 89 -6.50 -15.47 23.29
C TYR A 89 -5.53 -16.35 22.51
N LYS A 90 -6.07 -17.16 21.60
CA LYS A 90 -5.25 -17.92 20.66
C LYS A 90 -5.12 -17.11 19.38
N LEU A 91 -3.90 -16.84 18.99
CA LEU A 91 -3.61 -16.18 17.72
C LEU A 91 -4.18 -16.98 16.56
N ASP A 92 -4.85 -16.31 15.65
CA ASP A 92 -5.35 -16.93 14.43
C ASP A 92 -4.21 -17.15 13.43
N LYS A 93 -4.45 -18.02 12.46
CA LYS A 93 -3.49 -18.29 11.38
C LYS A 93 -3.23 -17.04 10.55
N PRO A 94 -2.02 -16.85 10.03
CA PRO A 94 -1.74 -15.76 9.13
C PRO A 94 -2.72 -15.69 7.96
N TYR A 95 -3.03 -14.50 7.49
CA TYR A 95 -3.95 -14.27 6.38
C TYR A 95 -3.28 -13.50 5.26
N GLN A 96 -3.47 -13.94 4.04
CA GLN A 96 -2.98 -13.29 2.82
C GLN A 96 -4.15 -12.87 1.94
N SER A 97 -4.00 -11.71 1.31
CA SER A 97 -4.93 -11.20 0.31
C SER A 97 -4.18 -10.37 -0.71
N TRP A 98 -4.76 -10.14 -1.88
CA TRP A 98 -4.23 -9.20 -2.86
C TRP A 98 -5.38 -8.47 -3.57
N GLY A 99 -5.05 -7.34 -4.17
CA GLY A 99 -5.98 -6.55 -4.97
C GLY A 99 -5.25 -5.65 -5.93
N THR A 100 -5.99 -5.00 -6.81
CA THR A 100 -5.49 -3.92 -7.65
C THR A 100 -5.82 -2.58 -7.02
N GLU A 101 -4.87 -1.67 -7.05
CA GLU A 101 -4.97 -0.35 -6.45
C GLU A 101 -4.45 0.71 -7.42
N MET A 102 -5.17 1.79 -7.55
CA MET A 102 -4.74 2.98 -8.29
C MET A 102 -4.37 4.08 -7.31
N VAL A 103 -3.20 4.67 -7.48
CA VAL A 103 -2.73 5.83 -6.72
C VAL A 103 -2.81 7.07 -7.57
N VAL A 104 -3.53 8.08 -7.10
CA VAL A 104 -3.74 9.33 -7.83
C VAL A 104 -3.38 10.55 -6.96
N VAL A 105 -2.89 11.59 -7.61
CA VAL A 105 -2.69 12.89 -6.94
C VAL A 105 -4.05 13.58 -6.80
N ILE A 106 -4.43 13.92 -5.57
CA ILE A 106 -5.64 14.71 -5.30
C ILE A 106 -5.31 16.16 -4.91
N LYS A 107 -4.08 16.42 -4.49
CA LYS A 107 -3.60 17.78 -4.21
C LYS A 107 -2.10 17.87 -4.47
N ASP A 108 -1.69 18.93 -5.11
CA ASP A 108 -0.29 19.20 -5.46
C ASP A 108 0.02 20.69 -5.28
N GLU A 109 0.63 21.04 -4.16
CA GLU A 109 1.02 22.39 -3.76
C GLU A 109 2.53 22.46 -3.47
N PRO A 110 3.12 23.65 -3.40
CA PRO A 110 4.57 23.79 -3.22
C PRO A 110 5.15 23.06 -2.00
N ASN A 111 4.41 22.97 -0.91
CA ASN A 111 4.83 22.31 0.35
C ASN A 111 3.89 21.19 0.79
N PHE A 112 2.95 20.77 -0.07
CA PHE A 112 1.97 19.77 0.28
C PHE A 112 1.60 18.90 -0.93
N ILE A 113 1.67 17.59 -0.76
CA ILE A 113 1.18 16.62 -1.76
C ILE A 113 0.22 15.66 -1.05
N SER A 114 -0.91 15.39 -1.68
CA SER A 114 -1.83 14.37 -1.21
C SER A 114 -2.09 13.33 -2.29
N LEU A 115 -1.87 12.07 -1.93
CA LEU A 115 -2.12 10.90 -2.77
C LEU A 115 -3.29 10.11 -2.21
N GLN A 116 -4.26 9.78 -3.07
CA GLN A 116 -5.36 8.89 -2.73
C GLN A 116 -5.12 7.51 -3.32
N HIS A 117 -5.20 6.50 -2.48
CA HIS A 117 -5.20 5.09 -2.86
C HIS A 117 -6.64 4.61 -3.06
N ILE A 118 -6.91 3.99 -4.18
CA ILE A 118 -8.24 3.56 -4.61
C ILE A 118 -8.15 2.08 -4.98
N MET A 119 -8.83 1.23 -4.21
CA MET A 119 -8.95 -0.18 -4.54
C MET A 119 -9.92 -0.34 -5.72
N MET A 120 -9.49 -1.10 -6.71
CA MET A 120 -10.30 -1.53 -7.83
C MET A 120 -10.43 -3.06 -7.78
N MET A 121 -11.51 -3.55 -7.18
CA MET A 121 -11.67 -4.97 -6.93
C MET A 121 -12.50 -5.65 -8.02
N TYR A 122 -12.01 -6.80 -8.47
CA TYR A 122 -12.70 -7.67 -9.40
C TYR A 122 -12.89 -9.04 -8.76
N PHE A 123 -14.03 -9.64 -8.96
CA PHE A 123 -14.35 -10.97 -8.42
C PHE A 123 -14.75 -11.90 -9.54
N LYS A 124 -14.30 -13.16 -9.47
CA LYS A 124 -14.79 -14.24 -10.32
C LYS A 124 -15.83 -15.04 -9.54
N ASP A 125 -16.98 -15.27 -10.16
CA ASP A 125 -17.99 -16.17 -9.65
C ASP A 125 -17.60 -17.64 -9.88
N GLU A 126 -18.46 -18.57 -9.41
CA GLU A 126 -18.26 -20.01 -9.55
C GLU A 126 -18.23 -20.47 -11.03
N ASN A 127 -18.84 -19.71 -11.93
CA ASN A 127 -18.88 -19.99 -13.37
C ASN A 127 -17.69 -19.37 -14.13
N GLY A 128 -16.80 -18.67 -13.42
CA GLY A 128 -15.65 -17.97 -13.99
C GLY A 128 -15.98 -16.58 -14.58
N SER A 129 -17.22 -16.09 -14.44
CA SER A 129 -17.59 -14.74 -14.88
C SER A 129 -16.98 -13.71 -13.96
N THR A 130 -16.48 -12.62 -14.52
CA THR A 130 -15.87 -11.52 -13.75
C THR A 130 -16.87 -10.40 -13.54
N THR A 131 -16.99 -9.95 -12.29
CA THR A 131 -17.76 -8.77 -11.90
C THR A 131 -16.82 -7.70 -11.33
N GLY A 132 -17.16 -6.42 -11.54
CA GLY A 132 -16.37 -5.27 -11.12
C GLY A 132 -16.12 -4.28 -12.26
N PRO A 133 -15.28 -3.26 -12.03
CA PRO A 133 -14.58 -2.99 -10.77
C PRO A 133 -15.50 -2.50 -9.64
N TYR A 134 -15.31 -3.02 -8.45
CA TYR A 134 -15.85 -2.42 -7.23
C TYR A 134 -14.82 -1.43 -6.70
N ILE A 135 -15.17 -0.15 -6.74
CA ILE A 135 -14.26 0.95 -6.44
C ILE A 135 -14.45 1.39 -4.99
N GLN A 136 -13.35 1.38 -4.23
CA GLN A 136 -13.36 1.83 -2.84
C GLN A 136 -12.14 2.71 -2.56
N LYS A 137 -12.36 3.88 -1.94
CA LYS A 137 -11.27 4.65 -1.34
C LYS A 137 -10.66 3.81 -0.23
N HIS A 138 -9.36 3.55 -0.34
CA HIS A 138 -8.66 2.69 0.60
C HIS A 138 -8.02 3.54 1.69
N TRP A 139 -7.03 4.33 1.37
CA TRP A 139 -6.34 5.23 2.29
C TRP A 139 -5.76 6.43 1.54
N ARG A 140 -5.26 7.40 2.29
CA ARG A 140 -4.68 8.62 1.75
C ARG A 140 -3.33 8.89 2.42
N GLN A 141 -2.38 9.39 1.65
CA GLN A 141 -1.11 9.91 2.14
C GLN A 141 -1.12 11.42 1.96
N ASP A 142 -0.86 12.12 3.05
CA ASP A 142 -0.63 13.56 3.05
C ASP A 142 0.83 13.83 3.44
N TRP A 143 1.54 14.53 2.59
CA TRP A 143 2.95 14.85 2.73
C TRP A 143 3.15 16.35 2.85
N THR A 144 3.73 16.79 3.95
CA THR A 144 4.16 18.19 4.18
C THR A 144 5.67 18.27 4.11
N TYR A 145 6.17 19.33 3.51
CA TYR A 145 7.62 19.56 3.41
C TYR A 145 8.10 20.42 4.58
N GLU A 146 9.09 19.90 5.34
CA GLU A 146 9.70 20.58 6.50
C GLU A 146 8.66 21.19 7.45
N ASP A 147 7.65 20.42 7.80
CA ASP A 147 6.66 20.84 8.78
C ASP A 147 7.26 20.70 10.19
N GLU A 148 7.21 21.78 10.94
CA GLU A 148 7.78 21.84 12.29
C GLU A 148 6.88 21.15 13.34
N SER A 149 5.64 20.82 12.98
CA SER A 149 4.70 20.19 13.87
C SER A 149 3.94 19.04 13.23
N ILE A 150 3.78 17.96 13.98
CA ILE A 150 2.98 16.82 13.55
C ILE A 150 1.94 16.45 14.61
N LEU A 151 0.81 15.91 14.15
CA LEU A 151 -0.19 15.33 15.04
C LEU A 151 0.21 13.91 15.41
N ASN A 152 0.52 13.71 16.72
CA ASN A 152 0.82 12.42 17.29
C ASN A 152 -0.37 11.81 18.02
N TYR A 153 -0.66 10.54 17.76
CA TYR A 153 -1.68 9.80 18.48
C TYR A 153 -1.17 9.36 19.87
N LYS A 154 -1.84 9.81 20.93
CA LYS A 154 -1.44 9.60 22.34
C LYS A 154 -2.26 8.55 23.09
N LYS A 155 -3.06 7.74 22.43
CA LYS A 155 -4.07 6.82 23.00
C LYS A 155 -5.41 7.53 23.30
N ASN A 156 -6.42 6.77 23.67
CA ASN A 156 -7.75 7.26 24.07
C ASN A 156 -8.37 8.26 23.07
N LYS A 157 -8.10 8.10 21.78
CA LYS A 157 -8.58 9.00 20.70
C LYS A 157 -8.08 10.45 20.81
N ILE A 158 -6.98 10.68 21.55
CA ILE A 158 -6.35 11.99 21.70
C ILE A 158 -5.23 12.14 20.69
N TRP A 159 -5.23 13.26 20.00
CA TRP A 159 -4.18 13.69 19.07
C TRP A 159 -3.57 14.98 19.63
N GLU A 160 -2.26 15.05 19.67
CA GLU A 160 -1.52 16.22 20.15
C GLU A 160 -0.52 16.69 19.10
N ASN A 161 -0.39 18.01 18.96
CA ASN A 161 0.69 18.59 18.20
C ASN A 161 2.02 18.36 18.94
N SER A 162 2.98 17.84 18.21
CA SER A 162 4.36 17.72 18.69
C SER A 162 5.29 18.46 17.73
N GLN A 163 6.26 19.15 18.29
CA GLN A 163 7.35 19.74 17.50
C GLN A 163 8.26 18.60 17.02
N VAL A 164 8.76 18.72 15.78
CA VAL A 164 9.67 17.76 15.12
C VAL A 164 11.10 18.16 15.43
#